data_a8d853428349b2a2ee7391d06fe1495f
#
_entry.id   a8d853428349b2a2ee7391d06fe1495f
#
_cell.length_a   1.000
_cell.length_b   1.000
_cell.length_c   1.000
_cell.angle_alpha   90.00
_cell.angle_beta   90.00
_cell.angle_gamma   90.00
#
_symmetry.space_group_name_H-M   'P 1'
#
loop_
_entity.id
_entity.type
_entity.pdbx_description
1 polymer ?
#
loop_
_entity_poly.entity_id
_entity_poly.type
_entity_poly.pdbx_seq_one_letter_code
_entity_poly.pdbx_strand_id
1 'polypeptide(L)'
;MRIAHNITELVGSTPLVQLNHIPKTEGCLAKIVVKLEGMNPAASVKDRIGVNMINVAEREGSIAPGKTTLVEPTSGNTGIALA
;
A
#
# COMPACT_ATOMS: atom_id res chain seq x y z
N MET A 1 -6.69 13.12 -18.71
CA MET A 1 -5.99 13.08 -17.40
C MET A 1 -6.95 12.59 -16.32
N ARG A 2 -6.54 11.63 -15.53
CA ARG A 2 -7.33 11.15 -14.40
C ARG A 2 -7.01 11.99 -13.15
N ILE A 3 -8.04 12.50 -12.50
CA ILE A 3 -7.92 13.18 -11.21
C ILE A 3 -8.56 12.27 -10.16
N ALA A 4 -7.80 11.88 -9.14
CA ALA A 4 -8.32 11.10 -8.01
C ALA A 4 -9.11 12.01 -7.07
N HIS A 5 -10.23 11.51 -6.54
CA HIS A 5 -11.05 12.27 -5.60
C HIS A 5 -10.41 12.37 -4.22
N ASN A 6 -9.64 11.35 -3.84
CA ASN A 6 -8.90 11.33 -2.59
C ASN A 6 -7.67 10.41 -2.71
N ILE A 7 -6.82 10.48 -1.71
CA ILE A 7 -5.53 9.77 -1.72
C ILE A 7 -5.68 8.24 -1.72
N THR A 8 -6.78 7.70 -1.19
CA THR A 8 -6.97 6.25 -1.10
C THR A 8 -7.15 5.60 -2.47
N GLU A 9 -7.64 6.36 -3.46
CA GLU A 9 -7.76 5.88 -4.84
C GLU A 9 -6.40 5.64 -5.52
N LEU A 10 -5.33 6.18 -4.97
CA LEU A 10 -3.98 6.03 -5.49
C LEU A 10 -3.23 4.86 -4.86
N VAL A 11 -3.81 4.20 -3.86
CA VAL A 11 -3.21 3.03 -3.22
C VAL A 11 -3.24 1.84 -4.17
N GLY A 12 -2.12 1.14 -4.26
CA GLY A 12 -1.97 0.03 -5.18
C GLY A 12 -1.52 0.47 -6.58
N SER A 13 -1.69 -0.42 -7.55
CA SER A 13 -1.21 -0.20 -8.92
C SER A 13 0.28 0.21 -9.00
N THR A 14 1.06 -0.27 -8.04
CA THR A 14 2.49 0.03 -7.97
C THR A 14 3.24 -0.56 -9.13
N PRO A 15 4.27 0.13 -9.66
CA PRO A 15 4.97 -0.30 -10.87
C PRO A 15 5.85 -1.52 -10.62
N LEU A 16 6.10 -2.25 -11.71
CA LEU A 16 7.06 -3.34 -11.77
C LEU A 16 8.32 -2.84 -12.46
N VAL A 17 9.48 -3.19 -11.92
CA VAL A 17 10.78 -2.88 -12.51
C VAL A 17 11.58 -4.15 -12.71
N GLN A 18 12.11 -4.35 -13.91
CA GLN A 18 13.00 -5.47 -14.20
C GLN A 18 14.39 -5.20 -13.62
N LEU A 19 14.92 -6.18 -12.88
CA LEU A 19 16.30 -6.16 -12.46
C LEU A 19 17.18 -6.62 -13.62
N ASN A 20 18.19 -5.81 -13.98
CA ASN A 20 19.05 -6.10 -15.11
C ASN A 20 20.46 -6.52 -14.70
N HIS A 21 20.99 -5.95 -13.64
CA HIS A 21 22.40 -6.14 -13.26
C HIS A 21 22.63 -7.39 -12.40
N ILE A 22 21.98 -7.46 -11.25
CA ILE A 22 22.16 -8.57 -10.29
C ILE A 22 21.81 -9.92 -10.91
N PRO A 23 20.64 -10.11 -11.58
CA PRO A 23 20.32 -11.38 -12.20
C PRO A 23 21.35 -11.84 -13.23
N LYS A 24 21.88 -10.90 -14.02
CA LYS A 24 22.92 -11.18 -15.00
C LYS A 24 24.22 -11.64 -14.33
N THR A 25 24.65 -10.94 -13.28
CA THR A 25 25.87 -11.26 -12.53
C THR A 25 25.77 -12.63 -11.87
N GLU A 26 24.60 -12.98 -11.35
CA GLU A 26 24.32 -14.26 -10.68
C GLU A 26 23.94 -15.41 -11.64
N GLY A 27 23.99 -15.17 -12.96
CA GLY A 27 23.65 -16.19 -13.94
C GLY A 27 22.19 -16.63 -13.96
N CYS A 28 21.26 -15.78 -13.54
CA CYS A 28 19.84 -16.09 -13.55
C CYS A 28 19.32 -16.25 -14.99
N LEU A 29 18.58 -17.34 -15.24
CA LEU A 29 17.91 -17.57 -16.52
C LEU A 29 16.53 -16.91 -16.57
N ALA A 30 15.88 -16.76 -15.43
CA ALA A 30 14.56 -16.14 -15.32
C ALA A 30 14.64 -14.62 -15.39
N LYS A 31 13.59 -14.00 -15.91
CA LYS A 31 13.37 -12.56 -15.79
C LYS A 31 12.93 -12.25 -14.36
N ILE A 32 13.71 -11.45 -13.65
CA ILE A 32 13.41 -11.04 -12.29
C ILE A 32 12.82 -9.63 -12.32
N VAL A 33 11.63 -9.49 -11.75
CA VAL A 33 10.96 -8.19 -11.61
C VAL A 33 10.64 -7.93 -10.14
N VAL A 34 10.71 -6.67 -9.74
CA VAL A 34 10.35 -6.22 -8.39
C VAL A 34 9.17 -5.27 -8.47
N LYS A 35 8.27 -5.39 -7.49
CA LYS A 35 7.12 -4.51 -7.34
C LYS A 35 7.48 -3.40 -6.35
N LEU A 36 7.38 -2.16 -6.80
CA LEU A 36 7.83 -1.00 -6.01
C LEU A 36 6.73 -0.53 -5.06
N GLU A 37 6.55 -1.22 -3.94
CA GLU A 37 5.51 -0.88 -2.95
C GLU A 37 5.78 0.45 -2.22
N GLY A 38 7.00 0.95 -2.24
CA GLY A 38 7.33 2.29 -1.76
C GLY A 38 6.70 3.43 -2.57
N MET A 39 6.10 3.13 -3.73
CA MET A 39 5.38 4.11 -4.55
C MET A 39 3.89 4.23 -4.20
N ASN A 40 3.42 3.55 -3.17
CA ASN A 40 2.13 3.86 -2.56
C ASN A 40 2.15 5.27 -1.93
N PRO A 41 0.99 5.93 -1.75
CA PRO A 41 0.91 7.30 -1.22
C PRO A 41 1.65 7.53 0.10
N ALA A 42 1.57 6.61 1.06
CA ALA A 42 2.30 6.67 2.32
C ALA A 42 3.60 5.86 2.30
N ALA A 43 4.10 5.56 1.10
CA ALA A 43 5.40 4.97 0.81
C ALA A 43 5.61 3.55 1.34
N SER A 44 4.56 2.75 1.53
CA SER A 44 4.72 1.35 1.91
C SER A 44 3.57 0.46 1.44
N VAL A 45 3.79 -0.86 1.48
CA VAL A 45 2.77 -1.88 1.21
C VAL A 45 1.60 -1.81 2.21
N LYS A 46 1.80 -1.22 3.38
CA LYS A 46 0.78 -1.14 4.43
C LYS A 46 -0.39 -0.25 4.06
N ASP A 47 -0.25 0.63 3.08
CA ASP A 47 -1.36 1.41 2.53
C ASP A 47 -2.48 0.49 2.04
N ARG A 48 -2.13 -0.64 1.43
CA ARG A 48 -3.12 -1.62 0.95
C ARG A 48 -3.98 -2.16 2.07
N ILE A 49 -3.37 -2.62 3.16
CA ILE A 49 -4.12 -3.16 4.29
C ILE A 49 -4.85 -2.05 5.06
N GLY A 50 -4.26 -0.87 5.18
CA GLY A 50 -4.89 0.28 5.85
C GLY A 50 -6.22 0.65 5.21
N VAL A 51 -6.21 0.90 3.90
CA VAL A 51 -7.43 1.21 3.14
C VAL A 51 -8.46 0.09 3.23
N ASN A 52 -8.02 -1.17 3.07
CA ASN A 52 -8.93 -2.31 3.11
C ASN A 52 -9.59 -2.49 4.48
N MET A 53 -8.82 -2.40 5.57
CA MET A 53 -9.35 -2.53 6.92
C MET A 53 -10.41 -1.47 7.23
N ILE A 54 -10.14 -0.21 6.92
CA ILE A 54 -11.07 0.90 7.14
C ILE A 54 -12.33 0.70 6.30
N ASN A 55 -12.20 0.46 5.01
CA ASN A 55 -13.34 0.29 4.11
C ASN A 55 -14.24 -0.88 4.52
N VAL A 56 -13.66 -2.01 4.90
CA VAL A 56 -14.42 -3.18 5.35
C VAL A 56 -15.14 -2.90 6.66
N ALA A 57 -14.44 -2.31 7.63
CA ALA A 57 -15.03 -1.99 8.94
C ALA A 57 -16.18 -0.96 8.84
N GLU A 58 -16.04 0.04 7.96
CA GLU A 58 -17.13 1.00 7.69
C GLU A 58 -18.32 0.32 7.01
N ARG A 59 -18.06 -0.50 5.99
CA ARG A 59 -19.12 -1.23 5.28
C ARG A 59 -19.88 -2.18 6.16
N GLU A 60 -19.22 -2.84 7.12
CA GLU A 60 -19.82 -3.73 8.08
C GLU A 60 -20.49 -3.01 9.26
N GLY A 61 -20.31 -1.70 9.36
CA GLY A 61 -20.86 -0.89 10.43
C GLY A 61 -20.11 -0.99 11.76
N SER A 62 -18.91 -1.60 11.76
CA SER A 62 -18.09 -1.71 12.97
C SER A 62 -17.49 -0.38 13.41
N ILE A 63 -17.25 0.50 12.45
CA ILE A 63 -16.75 1.87 12.68
C ILE A 63 -17.55 2.89 11.88
N ALA A 64 -17.53 4.15 12.33
CA ALA A 64 -18.16 5.26 11.63
C ALA A 64 -17.26 6.48 11.64
N PRO A 65 -17.06 7.16 10.47
CA PRO A 65 -16.30 8.39 10.38
C PRO A 65 -16.78 9.45 11.36
N GLY A 66 -15.86 10.13 12.02
CA GLY A 66 -16.15 11.19 12.97
C GLY A 66 -16.70 10.73 14.33
N LYS A 67 -16.90 9.43 14.53
CA LYS A 67 -17.45 8.85 15.77
C LYS A 67 -16.51 7.86 16.44
N THR A 68 -15.81 7.05 15.63
CA THR A 68 -14.96 5.96 16.13
C THR A 68 -13.52 6.44 16.29
N THR A 69 -12.90 6.09 17.42
CA THR A 69 -11.47 6.24 17.63
C THR A 69 -10.80 4.90 17.36
N LEU A 70 -9.81 4.90 16.46
CA LEU A 70 -9.02 3.71 16.16
C LEU A 70 -7.80 3.66 17.07
N VAL A 71 -7.52 2.49 17.61
CA VAL A 71 -6.34 2.22 18.43
C VAL A 71 -5.59 1.04 17.84
N GLU A 72 -4.34 1.25 17.45
CA GLU A 72 -3.48 0.23 16.87
C GLU A 72 -2.09 0.28 17.48
N PRO A 73 -1.59 -0.83 18.07
CA PRO A 73 -0.24 -0.87 18.63
C PRO A 73 0.80 -1.01 17.51
N THR A 74 1.17 0.10 16.91
CA THR A 74 2.14 0.15 15.82
C THR A 74 3.17 1.24 16.03
N SER A 75 4.41 0.96 15.66
CA SER A 75 5.53 1.92 15.69
C SER A 75 5.99 2.34 14.29
N GLY A 76 5.28 1.94 13.24
CA GLY A 76 5.76 2.12 11.87
C GLY A 76 4.66 2.28 10.83
N ASN A 77 4.88 1.63 9.69
CA ASN A 77 4.11 1.85 8.47
C ASN A 77 2.62 1.53 8.58
N THR A 78 2.22 0.57 9.41
CA THR A 78 0.80 0.28 9.63
C THR A 78 0.08 1.49 10.23
N GLY A 79 0.68 2.14 11.24
CA GLY A 79 0.14 3.36 11.83
C GLY A 79 0.09 4.52 10.84
N ILE A 80 1.14 4.68 10.04
CA ILE A 80 1.19 5.70 8.99
C ILE A 80 0.07 5.49 7.97
N ALA A 81 -0.16 4.25 7.55
CA ALA A 81 -1.18 3.93 6.58
C ALA A 81 -2.61 4.12 7.12
N LEU A 82 -2.84 3.85 8.41
CA LEU A 82 -4.15 4.04 9.04
C LEU A 82 -4.48 5.51 9.29
N ALA A 83 -3.49 6.37 9.45
CA ALA A 83 -3.66 7.80 9.68
C ALA A 83 -4.14 8.53 8.43
#